data_a133243499b3ea59e7c52d5420329072
#
_entry.id   a133243499b3ea59e7c52d5420329072
#
_cell.length_a   1.000
_cell.length_b   1.000
_cell.length_c   1.000
_cell.angle_alpha   90.00
_cell.angle_beta   90.00
_cell.angle_gamma   90.00
#
_symmetry.space_group_name_H-M   'P 1'
#
loop_
_entity.id
_entity.type
_entity.pdbx_description
1 polymer ?
#
loop_
_entity_poly.entity_id
_entity_poly.type
_entity_poly.pdbx_seq_one_letter_code
_entity_poly.pdbx_strand_id
1 'polypeptide(L)'
;MASNNTQTFSLRSVLEKDKLNGINFIDWSRNLRIVLKQEKKLEVLKHRLPNEPARNATNAQRKAFDKKKNDSNDVTCLMLATMSLELQKQFVDMEDFEIMTHLKEMFQEQARHERFVTTKALTSCKMAPGTSLSTHVLKMKGYIDTLEKFDIPIHRELATDLILGSLPESYD
;
A
#
# COMPACT_ATOMS: atom_id res chain seq x y z
N MET A 1 -5.31 -28.59 -34.40
CA MET A 1 -6.20 -27.75 -33.60
C MET A 1 -5.37 -27.08 -32.53
N ALA A 2 -5.07 -25.79 -32.71
CA ALA A 2 -4.27 -25.02 -31.75
C ALA A 2 -5.18 -24.55 -30.64
N SER A 3 -4.95 -25.04 -29.42
CA SER A 3 -5.63 -24.56 -28.23
C SER A 3 -5.12 -23.16 -27.92
N ASN A 4 -5.93 -22.15 -28.21
CA ASN A 4 -5.68 -20.77 -27.74
C ASN A 4 -5.80 -20.76 -26.21
N ASN A 5 -4.66 -20.88 -25.56
CA ASN A 5 -4.52 -20.64 -24.13
C ASN A 5 -4.49 -19.13 -23.89
N THR A 6 -5.64 -18.49 -23.97
CA THR A 6 -5.82 -17.11 -23.51
C THR A 6 -5.72 -17.14 -21.98
N GLN A 7 -4.51 -16.97 -21.46
CA GLN A 7 -4.33 -16.63 -20.04
C GLN A 7 -5.06 -15.29 -19.82
N THR A 8 -6.28 -15.37 -19.31
CA THR A 8 -7.00 -14.20 -18.81
C THR A 8 -6.17 -13.64 -17.66
N PHE A 9 -5.51 -12.51 -17.90
CA PHE A 9 -4.75 -11.79 -16.88
C PHE A 9 -5.71 -11.38 -15.76
N SER A 10 -5.64 -12.08 -14.64
CA SER A 10 -6.42 -11.74 -13.45
C SER A 10 -5.65 -10.68 -12.67
N LEU A 11 -6.25 -9.50 -12.42
CA LEU A 11 -5.62 -8.48 -11.57
C LEU A 11 -5.36 -9.00 -10.15
N ARG A 12 -6.08 -10.01 -9.68
CA ARG A 12 -5.82 -10.68 -8.40
C ARG A 12 -4.42 -11.30 -8.31
N SER A 13 -3.87 -11.76 -9.44
CA SER A 13 -2.52 -12.33 -9.49
C SER A 13 -1.43 -11.36 -9.02
N VAL A 14 -1.66 -10.05 -9.13
CA VAL A 14 -0.73 -9.02 -8.63
C VAL A 14 -0.63 -9.08 -7.11
N LEU A 15 -1.75 -9.29 -6.41
CA LEU A 15 -1.78 -9.44 -4.95
C LEU A 15 -1.21 -10.78 -4.47
N GLU A 16 -1.44 -11.85 -5.24
CA GLU A 16 -0.94 -13.19 -4.93
C GLU A 16 0.58 -13.27 -5.05
N LYS A 17 1.14 -12.56 -6.04
CA LYS A 17 2.59 -12.52 -6.30
C LYS A 17 3.33 -11.76 -5.20
N ASP A 18 2.73 -10.71 -4.66
CA ASP A 18 3.38 -9.81 -3.71
C ASP A 18 2.51 -9.65 -2.46
N LYS A 19 2.47 -10.75 -1.68
CA LYS A 19 1.68 -10.84 -0.46
C LYS A 19 2.10 -9.79 0.56
N LEU A 20 1.13 -9.27 1.31
CA LEU A 20 1.37 -8.35 2.41
C LEU A 20 2.25 -9.01 3.48
N ASN A 21 3.42 -8.41 3.74
CA ASN A 21 4.43 -8.93 4.67
C ASN A 21 4.91 -7.90 5.70
N GLY A 22 4.23 -6.77 5.80
CA GLY A 22 4.56 -5.72 6.75
C GLY A 22 5.46 -4.60 6.19
N ILE A 23 6.18 -4.81 5.11
CA ILE A 23 7.05 -3.80 4.49
C ILE A 23 6.34 -3.13 3.30
N ASN A 24 5.51 -3.88 2.58
CA ASN A 24 4.91 -3.50 1.31
C ASN A 24 3.44 -3.03 1.44
N PHE A 25 3.01 -2.60 2.61
CA PHE A 25 1.60 -2.24 2.86
C PHE A 25 1.08 -1.17 1.88
N ILE A 26 1.86 -0.15 1.56
CA ILE A 26 1.44 0.93 0.67
C ILE A 26 1.15 0.38 -0.73
N ASP A 27 2.06 -0.43 -1.27
CA ASP A 27 1.92 -1.01 -2.61
C ASP A 27 0.83 -2.07 -2.65
N TRP A 28 0.77 -2.95 -1.63
CA TRP A 28 -0.29 -3.94 -1.49
C TRP A 28 -1.67 -3.27 -1.37
N SER A 29 -1.81 -2.24 -0.53
CA SER A 29 -3.08 -1.50 -0.36
C SER A 29 -3.52 -0.81 -1.65
N ARG A 30 -2.59 -0.25 -2.43
CA ARG A 30 -2.86 0.33 -3.75
C ARG A 30 -3.37 -0.74 -4.72
N ASN A 31 -2.68 -1.87 -4.81
CA ASN A 31 -3.05 -2.98 -5.67
C ASN A 31 -4.41 -3.58 -5.28
N LEU A 32 -4.67 -3.75 -3.98
CA LEU A 32 -5.99 -4.18 -3.49
C LEU A 32 -7.11 -3.25 -3.95
N ARG A 33 -6.92 -1.93 -3.83
CA ARG A 33 -7.91 -0.94 -4.30
C ARG A 33 -8.16 -1.02 -5.80
N ILE A 34 -7.11 -1.28 -6.60
CA ILE A 34 -7.24 -1.44 -8.06
C ILE A 34 -8.10 -2.67 -8.37
N VAL A 35 -7.81 -3.81 -7.73
CA VAL A 35 -8.58 -5.05 -7.88
C VAL A 35 -10.04 -4.85 -7.49
N LEU A 36 -10.29 -4.28 -6.30
CA LEU A 36 -11.65 -4.06 -5.79
C LEU A 36 -12.43 -3.03 -6.63
N LYS A 37 -11.75 -2.04 -7.23
CA LYS A 37 -12.39 -1.11 -8.17
C LYS A 37 -12.86 -1.82 -9.43
N GLN A 38 -12.04 -2.71 -9.99
CA GLN A 38 -12.44 -3.54 -11.13
C GLN A 38 -13.64 -4.43 -10.80
N GLU A 39 -13.65 -5.02 -9.61
CA GLU A 39 -14.72 -5.92 -9.14
C GLU A 39 -15.96 -5.17 -8.62
N LYS A 40 -15.94 -3.83 -8.62
CA LYS A 40 -17.02 -2.96 -8.10
C LYS A 40 -17.32 -3.18 -6.62
N LYS A 41 -16.32 -3.61 -5.85
CA LYS A 41 -16.42 -3.92 -4.41
C LYS A 41 -15.66 -2.92 -3.52
N LEU A 42 -15.07 -1.85 -4.08
CA LEU A 42 -14.24 -0.89 -3.33
C LEU A 42 -15.00 -0.22 -2.17
N GLU A 43 -16.31 -0.06 -2.29
CA GLU A 43 -17.13 0.57 -1.25
C GLU A 43 -17.17 -0.21 0.07
N VAL A 44 -16.93 -1.51 0.02
CA VAL A 44 -16.90 -2.39 1.19
C VAL A 44 -15.82 -1.95 2.19
N LEU A 45 -14.65 -1.50 1.70
CA LEU A 45 -13.56 -1.01 2.56
C LEU A 45 -13.80 0.35 3.22
N LYS A 46 -14.86 1.07 2.82
CA LYS A 46 -15.13 2.42 3.33
C LYS A 46 -16.05 2.44 4.53
N HIS A 47 -16.89 1.44 4.65
CA HIS A 47 -17.95 1.40 5.66
C HIS A 47 -18.08 0.02 6.26
N ARG A 48 -18.32 -0.03 7.57
CA ARG A 48 -18.70 -1.28 8.26
C ARG A 48 -19.95 -1.87 7.62
N LEU A 49 -20.05 -3.20 7.64
CA LEU A 49 -21.28 -3.89 7.28
C LEU A 49 -22.43 -3.36 8.17
N PRO A 50 -23.55 -2.92 7.58
CA PRO A 50 -24.69 -2.47 8.39
C PRO A 50 -25.27 -3.62 9.22
N ASN A 51 -26.01 -3.29 10.26
CA ASN A 51 -26.71 -4.29 11.08
C ASN A 51 -27.71 -5.08 10.24
N GLU A 52 -27.98 -6.30 10.66
CA GLU A 52 -28.98 -7.14 9.99
C GLU A 52 -30.33 -6.43 9.89
N PRO A 53 -31.03 -6.57 8.75
CA PRO A 53 -32.33 -5.96 8.56
C PRO A 53 -33.34 -6.45 9.62
N ALA A 54 -34.17 -5.55 10.11
CA ALA A 54 -35.22 -5.87 11.05
C ALA A 54 -36.16 -6.97 10.51
N ARG A 55 -36.86 -7.69 11.41
CA ARG A 55 -37.77 -8.80 11.03
C ARG A 55 -38.84 -8.39 10.03
N ASN A 56 -39.27 -7.12 10.03
CA ASN A 56 -40.25 -6.52 9.12
C ASN A 56 -39.65 -5.90 7.86
N ALA A 57 -38.34 -6.09 7.61
CA ALA A 57 -37.70 -5.56 6.41
C ALA A 57 -38.24 -6.18 5.13
N THR A 58 -38.31 -5.36 4.08
CA THR A 58 -38.76 -5.80 2.76
C THR A 58 -37.79 -6.79 2.11
N ASN A 59 -38.24 -7.59 1.18
CA ASN A 59 -37.39 -8.51 0.42
C ASN A 59 -36.27 -7.77 -0.33
N ALA A 60 -36.52 -6.54 -0.79
CA ALA A 60 -35.50 -5.72 -1.45
C ALA A 60 -34.38 -5.32 -0.47
N GLN A 61 -34.74 -4.93 0.76
CA GLN A 61 -33.76 -4.59 1.81
C GLN A 61 -32.92 -5.80 2.21
N ARG A 62 -33.52 -6.97 2.37
CA ARG A 62 -32.81 -8.23 2.67
C ARG A 62 -31.84 -8.60 1.56
N LYS A 63 -32.27 -8.59 0.30
CA LYS A 63 -31.40 -8.85 -0.85
C LYS A 63 -30.23 -7.88 -0.94
N ALA A 64 -30.47 -6.59 -0.65
CA ALA A 64 -29.40 -5.59 -0.65
C ALA A 64 -28.39 -5.83 0.48
N PHE A 65 -28.85 -6.24 1.66
CA PHE A 65 -27.98 -6.63 2.76
C PHE A 65 -27.17 -7.88 2.44
N ASP A 66 -27.82 -8.95 1.96
CA ASP A 66 -27.16 -10.20 1.59
C ASP A 66 -26.07 -9.98 0.55
N LYS A 67 -26.32 -9.11 -0.44
CA LYS A 67 -25.32 -8.73 -1.43
C LYS A 67 -24.11 -8.06 -0.76
N LYS A 68 -24.35 -7.09 0.14
CA LYS A 68 -23.25 -6.41 0.85
C LYS A 68 -22.46 -7.38 1.72
N LYS A 69 -23.13 -8.29 2.42
CA LYS A 69 -22.52 -9.33 3.24
C LYS A 69 -21.65 -10.28 2.41
N ASN A 70 -22.13 -10.71 1.26
CA ASN A 70 -21.36 -11.54 0.34
C ASN A 70 -20.15 -10.79 -0.23
N ASP A 71 -20.33 -9.54 -0.64
CA ASP A 71 -19.21 -8.70 -1.11
C ASP A 71 -18.15 -8.49 -0.01
N SER A 72 -18.58 -8.27 1.25
CA SER A 72 -17.69 -8.17 2.42
C SER A 72 -16.90 -9.47 2.65
N ASN A 73 -17.58 -10.61 2.67
CA ASN A 73 -16.94 -11.91 2.82
C ASN A 73 -15.89 -12.17 1.73
N ASP A 74 -16.23 -11.88 0.48
CA ASP A 74 -15.31 -12.06 -0.66
C ASP A 74 -14.06 -11.18 -0.51
N VAL A 75 -14.24 -9.93 -0.06
CA VAL A 75 -13.12 -8.99 0.18
C VAL A 75 -12.27 -9.45 1.36
N THR A 76 -12.88 -9.88 2.46
CA THR A 76 -12.18 -10.44 3.62
C THR A 76 -11.33 -11.64 3.21
N CYS A 77 -11.91 -12.60 2.49
CA CYS A 77 -11.18 -13.77 1.98
C CYS A 77 -10.01 -13.37 1.07
N LEU A 78 -10.22 -12.41 0.16
CA LEU A 78 -9.16 -11.92 -0.72
C LEU A 78 -8.02 -11.27 0.07
N MET A 79 -8.35 -10.42 1.05
CA MET A 79 -7.35 -9.77 1.90
C MET A 79 -6.52 -10.83 2.66
N LEU A 80 -7.18 -11.77 3.33
CA LEU A 80 -6.51 -12.83 4.07
C LEU A 80 -5.63 -13.72 3.16
N ALA A 81 -6.14 -14.16 2.00
CA ALA A 81 -5.38 -15.00 1.07
C ALA A 81 -4.11 -14.33 0.53
N THR A 82 -4.11 -12.99 0.50
CA THR A 82 -3.00 -12.17 0.00
C THR A 82 -2.11 -11.57 1.09
N MET A 83 -2.19 -12.08 2.31
CA MET A 83 -1.32 -11.75 3.45
C MET A 83 -0.33 -12.87 3.76
N SER A 84 0.73 -12.55 4.52
CA SER A 84 1.61 -13.55 5.12
C SER A 84 0.86 -14.39 6.15
N LEU A 85 1.37 -15.59 6.45
CA LEU A 85 0.73 -16.50 7.42
C LEU A 85 0.60 -15.89 8.82
N GLU A 86 1.54 -15.04 9.22
CA GLU A 86 1.53 -14.35 10.51
C GLU A 86 0.36 -13.37 10.58
N LEU A 87 0.17 -12.57 9.54
CA LEU A 87 -0.95 -11.61 9.45
C LEU A 87 -2.29 -12.33 9.30
N GLN A 88 -2.35 -13.43 8.54
CA GLN A 88 -3.58 -14.24 8.44
C GLN A 88 -4.05 -14.71 9.81
N LYS A 89 -3.14 -15.25 10.64
CA LYS A 89 -3.48 -15.72 12.00
C LYS A 89 -3.99 -14.59 12.90
N GLN A 90 -3.49 -13.39 12.71
CA GLN A 90 -3.89 -12.23 13.50
C GLN A 90 -5.29 -11.72 13.11
N PHE A 91 -5.65 -11.81 11.84
CA PHE A 91 -6.84 -11.17 11.30
C PHE A 91 -7.96 -12.13 10.87
N VAL A 92 -7.80 -13.44 11.05
CA VAL A 92 -8.73 -14.47 10.54
C VAL A 92 -10.17 -14.31 11.04
N ASP A 93 -10.35 -13.77 12.24
CA ASP A 93 -11.66 -13.58 12.86
C ASP A 93 -12.25 -12.16 12.66
N MET A 94 -11.60 -11.33 11.82
CA MET A 94 -12.02 -9.95 11.59
C MET A 94 -12.68 -9.78 10.22
N GLU A 95 -13.55 -8.78 10.11
CA GLU A 95 -14.14 -8.36 8.84
C GLU A 95 -13.23 -7.37 8.09
N ASP A 96 -13.44 -7.25 6.78
CA ASP A 96 -12.66 -6.44 5.84
C ASP A 96 -12.42 -5.00 6.30
N PHE A 97 -13.44 -4.31 6.79
CA PHE A 97 -13.31 -2.94 7.30
C PHE A 97 -12.41 -2.87 8.54
N GLU A 98 -12.55 -3.81 9.47
CA GLU A 98 -11.74 -3.89 10.69
C GLU A 98 -10.30 -4.24 10.37
N ILE A 99 -10.07 -5.22 9.50
CA ILE A 99 -8.74 -5.58 9.01
C ILE A 99 -8.05 -4.36 8.41
N MET A 100 -8.72 -3.65 7.49
CA MET A 100 -8.13 -2.47 6.85
C MET A 100 -7.83 -1.35 7.85
N THR A 101 -8.66 -1.16 8.85
CA THR A 101 -8.45 -0.16 9.91
C THR A 101 -7.21 -0.49 10.73
N HIS A 102 -7.10 -1.72 11.22
CA HIS A 102 -5.95 -2.17 12.00
C HIS A 102 -4.65 -2.15 11.19
N LEU A 103 -4.70 -2.55 9.91
CA LEU A 103 -3.54 -2.47 9.04
C LEU A 103 -3.06 -1.02 8.85
N LYS A 104 -3.98 -0.08 8.66
CA LYS A 104 -3.64 1.35 8.55
C LYS A 104 -2.98 1.85 9.83
N GLU A 105 -3.54 1.55 11.00
CA GLU A 105 -2.99 1.95 12.30
C GLU A 105 -1.59 1.36 12.48
N MET A 106 -1.43 0.05 12.26
CA MET A 106 -0.16 -0.67 12.41
C MET A 106 0.94 -0.11 11.50
N PHE A 107 0.64 0.12 10.24
CA PHE A 107 1.65 0.55 9.26
C PHE A 107 1.80 2.07 9.15
N GLN A 108 0.85 2.85 9.69
CA GLN A 108 0.98 4.31 9.71
C GLN A 108 2.13 4.77 10.61
N GLU A 109 2.30 4.15 11.75
CA GLU A 109 3.40 4.48 12.66
C GLU A 109 4.75 4.07 12.09
N GLN A 110 4.83 2.87 11.51
CA GLN A 110 6.03 2.42 10.80
C GLN A 110 6.38 3.34 9.62
N ALA A 111 5.40 3.69 8.78
CA ALA A 111 5.61 4.61 7.68
C ALA A 111 6.06 6.01 8.16
N ARG A 112 5.55 6.48 9.31
CA ARG A 112 6.00 7.74 9.92
C ARG A 112 7.45 7.64 10.37
N HIS A 113 7.83 6.56 11.01
CA HIS A 113 9.22 6.32 11.43
C HIS A 113 10.17 6.27 10.23
N GLU A 114 9.84 5.51 9.21
CA GLU A 114 10.65 5.39 7.99
C GLU A 114 10.79 6.74 7.25
N ARG A 115 9.70 7.50 7.16
CA ARG A 115 9.74 8.88 6.62
C ARG A 115 10.70 9.76 7.40
N PHE A 116 10.62 9.75 8.73
CA PHE A 116 11.50 10.53 9.59
C PHE A 116 12.96 10.14 9.40
N VAL A 117 13.28 8.84 9.41
CA VAL A 117 14.65 8.35 9.23
C VAL A 117 15.18 8.71 7.84
N THR A 118 14.37 8.55 6.80
CA THR A 118 14.77 8.89 5.41
C THR A 118 14.97 10.38 5.24
N THR A 119 14.08 11.22 5.80
CA THR A 119 14.25 12.68 5.77
C THR A 119 15.52 13.11 6.49
N LYS A 120 15.78 12.55 7.67
CA LYS A 120 17.00 12.80 8.41
C LYS A 120 18.25 12.37 7.63
N ALA A 121 18.20 11.19 7.01
CA ALA A 121 19.31 10.69 6.19
C ALA A 121 19.58 11.59 4.97
N LEU A 122 18.51 12.06 4.28
CA LEU A 122 18.62 12.98 3.15
C LEU A 122 19.24 14.32 3.56
N THR A 123 18.71 14.95 4.61
CA THR A 123 19.14 16.30 5.05
C THR A 123 20.52 16.32 5.70
N SER A 124 20.93 15.22 6.35
CA SER A 124 22.26 15.11 6.98
C SER A 124 23.32 14.47 6.08
N CYS A 125 22.93 14.02 4.88
CA CYS A 125 23.87 13.37 3.97
C CYS A 125 24.90 14.38 3.47
N LYS A 126 26.19 14.07 3.67
CA LYS A 126 27.32 14.80 3.10
C LYS A 126 28.15 13.84 2.26
N MET A 127 28.76 14.36 1.20
CA MET A 127 29.65 13.59 0.36
C MET A 127 30.92 13.25 1.13
N ALA A 128 31.21 11.95 1.24
CA ALA A 128 32.43 11.51 1.93
C ALA A 128 33.66 11.71 1.05
N PRO A 129 34.83 12.03 1.65
CA PRO A 129 36.11 12.12 0.91
C PRO A 129 36.38 10.85 0.09
N GLY A 130 36.77 11.01 -1.17
CA GLY A 130 37.06 9.89 -2.07
C GLY A 130 35.85 9.20 -2.73
N THR A 131 34.63 9.63 -2.40
CA THR A 131 33.43 9.14 -3.08
C THR A 131 33.26 9.84 -4.43
N SER A 132 32.86 9.11 -5.49
CA SER A 132 32.56 9.76 -6.76
C SER A 132 31.26 10.57 -6.66
N LEU A 133 31.19 11.70 -7.36
CA LEU A 133 29.98 12.53 -7.44
C LEU A 133 28.76 11.71 -7.87
N SER A 134 28.91 10.85 -8.89
CA SER A 134 27.83 10.00 -9.40
C SER A 134 27.26 9.08 -8.32
N THR A 135 28.12 8.44 -7.51
CA THR A 135 27.71 7.55 -6.43
C THR A 135 26.95 8.32 -5.35
N HIS A 136 27.43 9.53 -5.01
CA HIS A 136 26.78 10.39 -4.02
C HIS A 136 25.39 10.84 -4.49
N VAL A 137 25.28 11.31 -5.74
CA VAL A 137 24.02 11.73 -6.35
C VAL A 137 23.00 10.58 -6.41
N LEU A 138 23.44 9.38 -6.80
CA LEU A 138 22.58 8.19 -6.80
C LEU A 138 22.06 7.84 -5.39
N LYS A 139 22.91 7.97 -4.37
CA LYS A 139 22.51 7.76 -2.97
C LYS A 139 21.44 8.78 -2.54
N MET A 140 21.65 10.06 -2.82
CA MET A 140 20.68 11.13 -2.52
C MET A 140 19.36 10.91 -3.24
N LYS A 141 19.43 10.54 -4.53
CA LYS A 141 18.25 10.20 -5.33
C LYS A 141 17.47 9.03 -4.71
N GLY A 142 18.15 8.01 -4.20
CA GLY A 142 17.50 6.88 -3.50
C GLY A 142 16.66 7.32 -2.30
N TYR A 143 17.12 8.29 -1.52
CA TYR A 143 16.33 8.86 -0.41
C TYR A 143 15.11 9.64 -0.92
N ILE A 144 15.27 10.44 -1.98
CA ILE A 144 14.19 11.21 -2.61
C ILE A 144 13.12 10.26 -3.15
N ASP A 145 13.50 9.24 -3.93
CA ASP A 145 12.60 8.23 -4.48
C ASP A 145 11.85 7.46 -3.36
N THR A 146 12.51 7.26 -2.22
CA THR A 146 11.87 6.63 -1.04
C THR A 146 10.81 7.54 -0.41
N LEU A 147 11.08 8.84 -0.29
CA LEU A 147 10.11 9.80 0.25
C LEU A 147 8.90 9.96 -0.68
N GLU A 148 9.08 9.92 -2.00
CA GLU A 148 7.98 9.91 -2.97
C GLU A 148 7.03 8.71 -2.78
N LYS A 149 7.56 7.53 -2.44
CA LYS A 149 6.71 6.36 -2.13
C LYS A 149 5.81 6.57 -0.90
N PHE A 150 6.20 7.47 -0.01
CA PHE A 150 5.41 7.88 1.16
C PHE A 150 4.52 9.09 0.92
N ASP A 151 4.22 9.42 -0.35
CA ASP A 151 3.43 10.59 -0.74
C ASP A 151 4.03 11.94 -0.25
N ILE A 152 5.37 12.00 -0.15
CA ILE A 152 6.12 13.24 0.12
C ILE A 152 6.96 13.56 -1.12
N PRO A 153 6.38 14.17 -2.15
CA PRO A 153 7.13 14.57 -3.33
C PRO A 153 8.08 15.72 -2.99
N ILE A 154 9.34 15.57 -3.37
CA ILE A 154 10.33 16.64 -3.29
C ILE A 154 10.44 17.28 -4.66
N HIS A 155 10.10 18.56 -4.76
CA HIS A 155 10.22 19.31 -6.00
C HIS A 155 11.65 19.27 -6.53
N ARG A 156 11.79 19.19 -7.85
CA ARG A 156 13.08 19.05 -8.55
C ARG A 156 14.11 20.10 -8.13
N GLU A 157 13.69 21.34 -7.97
CA GLU A 157 14.56 22.44 -7.56
C GLU A 157 15.11 22.19 -6.15
N LEU A 158 14.23 21.88 -5.18
CA LEU A 158 14.64 21.55 -3.82
C LEU A 158 15.53 20.32 -3.76
N ALA A 159 15.24 19.29 -4.57
CA ALA A 159 16.09 18.09 -4.69
C ALA A 159 17.49 18.47 -5.16
N THR A 160 17.59 19.34 -6.15
CA THR A 160 18.87 19.85 -6.67
C THR A 160 19.64 20.64 -5.60
N ASP A 161 18.96 21.55 -4.91
CA ASP A 161 19.58 22.34 -3.83
C ASP A 161 20.09 21.46 -2.69
N LEU A 162 19.35 20.43 -2.30
CA LEU A 162 19.78 19.48 -1.27
C LEU A 162 21.02 18.69 -1.71
N ILE A 163 21.08 18.29 -2.99
CA ILE A 163 22.25 17.59 -3.54
C ILE A 163 23.44 18.54 -3.57
N LEU A 164 23.31 19.75 -4.10
CA LEU A 164 24.39 20.72 -4.16
C LEU A 164 24.90 21.09 -2.76
N GLY A 165 23.99 21.38 -1.83
CA GLY A 165 24.36 21.69 -0.44
C GLY A 165 24.97 20.52 0.35
N SER A 166 24.98 19.32 -0.23
CA SER A 166 25.62 18.13 0.35
C SER A 166 27.06 17.90 -0.14
N LEU A 167 27.49 18.65 -1.15
CA LEU A 167 28.84 18.59 -1.72
C LEU A 167 29.88 19.33 -0.84
N PRO A 168 31.15 18.94 -0.91
CA PRO A 168 32.25 19.72 -0.32
C PRO A 168 32.41 21.07 -1.04
N GLU A 169 32.93 22.09 -0.32
CA GLU A 169 33.23 23.44 -0.85
C GLU A 169 34.15 23.43 -2.11
N SER A 170 34.89 22.34 -2.33
CA SER A 170 35.73 22.19 -3.53
C SER A 170 34.93 21.99 -4.84
N TYR A 171 33.63 21.88 -4.76
CA TYR A 171 32.71 21.78 -5.91
C TYR A 171 31.88 23.05 -6.16
N ASP A 172 32.09 24.11 -5.35
CA ASP A 172 31.49 25.44 -5.52
C ASP A 172 32.17 26.24 -6.64
#